data_0e8d05dd43fec3d8ce45760bb7fa70d7
#
_entry.id   0e8d05dd43fec3d8ce45760bb7fa70d7
#
_cell.length_a   1.000
_cell.length_b   1.000
_cell.length_c   1.000
_cell.angle_alpha   90.00
_cell.angle_beta   90.00
_cell.angle_gamma   90.00
#
_symmetry.space_group_name_H-M   'P 1'
#
loop_
_entity.id
_entity.type
_entity.pdbx_description
1 polymer ?
#
loop_
_entity_poly.entity_id
_entity_poly.type
_entity_poly.pdbx_seq_one_letter_code
_entity_poly.pdbx_strand_id
1 'polypeptide(L)'
;MFDAFEQGLKSLGHEVVNTPDGIPVIWSVLWHGRMAHNERIYQTQCPIVIIEVGNLRRGETWRVSLNHINRLGKFGNHEDLDPDRIKKLGVKLGAVKENRRSEIMIATQHQRSLQWQGQPTMVDWVHTTVNQIRQYSDRKIMVRPHPRSPISLNIPGVEVGLPRQIVGSYDDFDIDYNCHCVVNHNSGPAVQAAIHGTPVICDSSSLAGEISGKFEDIETAKLPDREDWFLKLCHTEWTVSEIAQGIPMKRLMPLIY
;
A
#
# COMPACT_ATOMS: atom_id res chain seq x y z
N MET A 1 -4.13 16.84 9.33
CA MET A 1 -4.79 15.97 8.33
C MET A 1 -6.30 15.97 8.49
N PHE A 2 -6.87 15.58 9.64
CA PHE A 2 -8.32 15.63 9.85
C PHE A 2 -8.90 17.04 9.69
N ASP A 3 -8.24 18.08 10.20
CA ASP A 3 -8.69 19.47 10.02
C ASP A 3 -8.79 19.87 8.53
N ALA A 4 -7.82 19.44 7.72
CA ALA A 4 -7.85 19.66 6.27
C ALA A 4 -9.01 18.88 5.60
N PHE A 5 -9.28 17.67 6.06
CA PHE A 5 -10.37 16.86 5.56
C PHE A 5 -11.73 17.49 5.92
N GLU A 6 -11.90 17.93 7.16
CA GLU A 6 -13.09 18.67 7.62
C GLU A 6 -13.29 19.96 6.82
N GLN A 7 -12.22 20.74 6.60
CA GLN A 7 -12.28 21.94 5.75
C GLN A 7 -12.75 21.60 4.34
N GLY A 8 -12.22 20.51 3.75
CA GLY A 8 -12.60 20.04 2.42
C GLY A 8 -14.08 19.67 2.33
N LEU A 9 -14.61 18.94 3.32
CA LEU A 9 -16.02 18.59 3.40
C LEU A 9 -16.91 19.83 3.51
N LYS A 10 -16.58 20.75 4.41
CA LYS A 10 -17.32 22.02 4.58
C LYS A 10 -17.32 22.85 3.31
N SER A 11 -16.21 22.89 2.55
CA SER A 11 -16.15 23.60 1.28
C SER A 11 -17.08 23.04 0.20
N LEU A 12 -17.49 21.77 0.36
CA LEU A 12 -18.44 21.08 -0.51
C LEU A 12 -19.89 21.12 0.01
N GLY A 13 -20.14 21.84 1.12
CA GLY A 13 -21.46 21.98 1.72
C GLY A 13 -21.90 20.80 2.59
N HIS A 14 -20.94 19.92 3.00
CA HIS A 14 -21.21 18.83 3.92
C HIS A 14 -21.01 19.25 5.37
N GLU A 15 -21.86 18.73 6.24
CA GLU A 15 -21.72 18.88 7.68
C GLU A 15 -20.82 17.77 8.24
N VAL A 16 -19.94 18.14 9.18
CA VAL A 16 -19.11 17.20 9.94
C VAL A 16 -19.72 17.07 11.34
N VAL A 17 -20.21 15.91 11.66
CA VAL A 17 -20.87 15.61 12.93
C VAL A 17 -20.06 14.60 13.73
N ASN A 18 -20.18 14.69 15.05
CA ASN A 18 -19.56 13.72 15.96
C ASN A 18 -20.64 12.76 16.51
N THR A 19 -21.42 12.21 15.61
CA THR A 19 -22.53 11.29 15.93
C THR A 19 -22.40 10.04 15.05
N PRO A 20 -23.02 8.91 15.42
CA PRO A 20 -22.97 7.68 14.62
C PRO A 20 -23.83 7.74 13.33
N ASP A 21 -24.59 8.80 13.10
CA ASP A 21 -25.54 8.90 11.98
C ASP A 21 -24.85 9.29 10.65
N GLY A 22 -23.59 9.72 10.71
CA GLY A 22 -22.80 10.11 9.54
C GLY A 22 -21.96 8.96 8.98
N ILE A 23 -21.37 9.20 7.81
CA ILE A 23 -20.35 8.30 7.25
C ILE A 23 -19.06 8.44 8.06
N PRO A 24 -18.57 7.37 8.68
CA PRO A 24 -17.37 7.46 9.50
C PRO A 24 -16.12 7.73 8.65
N VAL A 25 -15.24 8.55 9.20
CA VAL A 25 -13.91 8.80 8.66
C VAL A 25 -12.90 8.28 9.66
N ILE A 26 -12.11 7.28 9.28
CA ILE A 26 -11.11 6.68 10.14
C ILE A 26 -9.70 6.87 9.62
N TRP A 27 -8.74 6.87 10.55
CA TRP A 27 -7.33 6.87 10.25
C TRP A 27 -6.78 5.46 10.30
N SER A 28 -6.17 5.02 9.20
CA SER A 28 -5.46 3.75 9.10
C SER A 28 -6.34 2.51 9.29
N VAL A 29 -5.80 1.41 8.84
CA VAL A 29 -6.35 0.04 9.01
C VAL A 29 -5.48 -0.80 9.97
N LEU A 30 -4.60 -0.14 10.70
CA LEU A 30 -3.75 -0.78 11.70
C LEU A 30 -4.38 -0.58 13.09
N TRP A 31 -5.18 -1.54 13.53
CA TRP A 31 -6.05 -1.43 14.69
C TRP A 31 -5.40 -1.91 15.97
N HIS A 32 -4.45 -1.15 16.45
CA HIS A 32 -3.89 -1.36 17.78
C HIS A 32 -3.59 -0.03 18.47
N GLY A 33 -3.35 -0.07 19.76
CA GLY A 33 -3.08 1.13 20.54
C GLY A 33 -4.23 2.13 20.44
N ARG A 34 -3.91 3.37 20.10
CA ARG A 34 -4.90 4.47 20.03
C ARG A 34 -5.95 4.27 18.92
N MET A 35 -5.68 3.43 17.94
CA MET A 35 -6.58 3.19 16.81
C MET A 35 -7.38 1.89 16.92
N ALA A 36 -7.31 1.20 18.05
CA ALA A 36 -8.07 -0.05 18.24
C ALA A 36 -9.59 0.14 18.08
N HIS A 37 -10.13 1.32 18.38
CA HIS A 37 -11.54 1.64 18.20
C HIS A 37 -11.98 1.65 16.73
N ASN A 38 -11.06 1.87 15.78
CA ASN A 38 -11.38 1.86 14.35
C ASN A 38 -11.88 0.49 13.87
N GLU A 39 -11.39 -0.59 14.48
CA GLU A 39 -11.87 -1.95 14.17
C GLU A 39 -13.38 -2.07 14.40
N ARG A 40 -13.87 -1.58 15.53
CA ARG A 40 -15.30 -1.62 15.84
C ARG A 40 -16.12 -0.79 14.86
N ILE A 41 -15.65 0.42 14.53
CA ILE A 41 -16.32 1.29 13.56
C ILE A 41 -16.39 0.58 12.21
N TYR A 42 -15.29 0.00 11.76
CA TYR A 42 -15.20 -0.71 10.49
C TYR A 42 -16.14 -1.92 10.42
N GLN A 43 -16.30 -2.66 11.53
CA GLN A 43 -17.17 -3.84 11.59
C GLN A 43 -18.66 -3.50 11.62
N THR A 44 -19.03 -2.30 12.05
CA THR A 44 -20.42 -1.93 12.31
C THR A 44 -21.02 -0.98 11.28
N GLN A 45 -20.19 -0.36 10.43
CA GLN A 45 -20.65 0.69 9.52
C GLN A 45 -20.05 0.54 8.12
N CYS A 46 -20.88 0.82 7.11
CA CYS A 46 -20.51 0.87 5.69
C CYS A 46 -21.47 1.84 4.99
N PRO A 47 -21.01 2.79 4.16
CA PRO A 47 -19.61 3.00 3.74
C PRO A 47 -18.74 3.70 4.78
N ILE A 48 -17.43 3.50 4.68
CA ILE A 48 -16.41 4.12 5.54
C ILE A 48 -15.36 4.81 4.68
N VAL A 49 -15.01 6.05 5.01
CA VAL A 49 -13.84 6.73 4.44
C VAL A 49 -12.61 6.42 5.27
N ILE A 50 -11.56 5.97 4.62
CA ILE A 50 -10.29 5.63 5.27
C ILE A 50 -9.20 6.56 4.74
N ILE A 51 -8.49 7.21 5.67
CA ILE A 51 -7.30 8.00 5.38
C ILE A 51 -6.08 7.19 5.82
N GLU A 52 -5.12 6.98 4.92
CA GLU A 52 -3.90 6.20 5.18
C GLU A 52 -2.69 6.92 4.61
N VAL A 53 -1.51 6.61 5.14
CA VAL A 53 -0.24 7.13 4.63
C VAL A 53 -0.06 6.73 3.17
N GLY A 54 0.34 7.68 2.33
CA GLY A 54 0.60 7.46 0.92
C GLY A 54 1.85 6.61 0.64
N ASN A 55 1.94 6.06 -0.56
CA ASN A 55 3.12 5.38 -1.07
C ASN A 55 4.00 6.29 -1.93
N LEU A 56 3.43 7.34 -2.54
CA LEU A 56 4.12 8.16 -3.54
C LEU A 56 5.12 9.12 -2.88
N ARG A 57 4.64 9.91 -1.91
CA ARG A 57 5.46 10.85 -1.14
C ARG A 57 5.09 10.71 0.34
N ARG A 58 5.78 9.81 1.01
CA ARG A 58 5.46 9.43 2.37
C ARG A 58 5.57 10.62 3.33
N GLY A 59 4.48 10.90 4.07
CA GLY A 59 4.37 12.08 4.93
C GLY A 59 3.91 13.36 4.23
N GLU A 60 3.83 13.38 2.90
CA GLU A 60 3.37 14.53 2.10
C GLU A 60 2.06 14.22 1.35
N THR A 61 1.86 12.98 0.91
CA THR A 61 0.62 12.51 0.29
C THR A 61 -0.09 11.49 1.16
N TRP A 62 -1.41 11.51 1.10
CA TRP A 62 -2.29 10.71 1.92
C TRP A 62 -3.31 10.01 1.03
N ARG A 63 -3.48 8.71 1.21
CA ARG A 63 -4.49 7.95 0.52
C ARG A 63 -5.83 8.22 1.16
N VAL A 64 -6.83 8.51 0.33
CA VAL A 64 -8.22 8.68 0.76
C VAL A 64 -9.07 7.72 -0.04
N SER A 65 -9.73 6.80 0.63
CA SER A 65 -10.46 5.71 -0.02
C SER A 65 -11.74 5.37 0.71
N LEU A 66 -12.62 4.67 0.01
CA LEU A 66 -13.87 4.15 0.54
C LEU A 66 -13.73 2.64 0.79
N ASN A 67 -14.03 2.20 2.00
CA ASN A 67 -14.10 0.83 2.51
C ASN A 67 -12.75 0.07 2.63
N HIS A 68 -11.80 0.22 1.72
CA HIS A 68 -10.49 -0.44 1.76
C HIS A 68 -9.39 0.50 1.27
N ILE A 69 -8.15 0.24 1.69
CA ILE A 69 -6.96 1.01 1.27
C ILE A 69 -6.15 0.34 0.15
N ASN A 70 -6.58 -0.83 -0.30
CA ASN A 70 -5.98 -1.62 -1.37
C ASN A 70 -6.89 -1.60 -2.62
N ARG A 71 -6.67 -2.49 -3.59
CA ARG A 71 -7.50 -2.56 -4.82
C ARG A 71 -8.99 -2.82 -4.60
N LEU A 72 -9.38 -3.31 -3.44
CA LEU A 72 -10.80 -3.47 -3.08
C LEU A 72 -11.46 -2.13 -2.70
N GLY A 73 -10.67 -1.11 -2.41
CA GLY A 73 -11.14 0.24 -2.12
C GLY A 73 -11.60 0.99 -3.36
N LYS A 74 -12.44 2.00 -3.13
CA LYS A 74 -12.84 2.95 -4.16
C LYS A 74 -12.06 4.25 -3.96
N PHE A 75 -11.49 4.78 -5.03
CA PHE A 75 -10.65 5.99 -5.02
C PHE A 75 -11.21 7.10 -5.95
N GLY A 76 -12.37 6.88 -6.50
CA GLY A 76 -13.00 7.71 -7.52
C GLY A 76 -13.17 7.00 -8.84
N ASN A 77 -13.67 7.70 -9.85
CA ASN A 77 -13.78 7.19 -11.21
C ASN A 77 -12.41 7.13 -11.87
N HIS A 78 -12.15 6.10 -12.65
CA HIS A 78 -10.93 5.96 -13.46
C HIS A 78 -11.06 6.52 -14.88
N GLU A 79 -12.24 7.01 -15.27
CA GLU A 79 -12.48 7.61 -16.57
C GLU A 79 -12.07 9.09 -16.64
N ASP A 80 -11.92 9.76 -15.50
CA ASP A 80 -11.62 11.18 -15.35
C ASP A 80 -10.22 11.45 -14.78
N LEU A 81 -9.23 10.64 -15.15
CA LEU A 81 -7.87 10.81 -14.67
C LEU A 81 -7.21 12.03 -15.33
N ASP A 82 -6.62 12.89 -14.50
CA ASP A 82 -5.81 14.01 -14.94
C ASP A 82 -4.45 13.51 -15.44
N PRO A 83 -4.13 13.62 -16.74
CA PRO A 83 -2.86 13.13 -17.28
C PRO A 83 -1.63 13.87 -16.71
N ASP A 84 -1.80 15.09 -16.22
CA ASP A 84 -0.73 15.87 -15.59
C ASP A 84 -0.52 15.54 -14.11
N ARG A 85 -1.30 14.60 -13.54
CA ARG A 85 -1.25 14.26 -12.11
C ARG A 85 0.14 13.87 -11.63
N ILE A 86 0.85 13.07 -12.41
CA ILE A 86 2.23 12.63 -12.11
C ILE A 86 3.15 13.85 -11.91
N LYS A 87 3.07 14.80 -12.86
CA LYS A 87 3.85 16.03 -12.83
C LYS A 87 3.45 16.95 -11.64
N LYS A 88 2.15 17.09 -11.39
CA LYS A 88 1.62 17.89 -10.28
C LYS A 88 2.07 17.37 -8.91
N LEU A 89 2.18 16.07 -8.75
CA LEU A 89 2.70 15.45 -7.53
C LEU A 89 4.23 15.49 -7.44
N GLY A 90 4.93 15.81 -8.53
CA GLY A 90 6.39 15.80 -8.55
C GLY A 90 7.01 14.41 -8.38
N VAL A 91 6.27 13.35 -8.77
CA VAL A 91 6.71 11.95 -8.66
C VAL A 91 7.18 11.42 -10.01
N LYS A 92 7.95 10.34 -9.98
CA LYS A 92 8.48 9.70 -11.20
C LYS A 92 8.33 8.20 -11.10
N LEU A 93 7.95 7.59 -12.21
CA LEU A 93 8.06 6.16 -12.41
C LEU A 93 9.51 5.83 -12.76
N GLY A 94 10.16 5.01 -11.93
CA GLY A 94 11.55 4.58 -12.18
C GLY A 94 11.63 3.68 -13.41
N ALA A 95 12.74 3.77 -14.16
CA ALA A 95 13.00 2.84 -15.23
C ALA A 95 13.07 1.39 -14.72
N VAL A 96 12.72 0.42 -15.55
CA VAL A 96 12.93 -1.00 -15.22
C VAL A 96 14.41 -1.24 -15.00
N LYS A 97 14.77 -1.79 -13.85
CA LYS A 97 16.15 -2.08 -13.49
C LYS A 97 16.65 -3.31 -14.24
N GLU A 98 17.66 -3.14 -15.08
CA GLU A 98 18.29 -4.25 -15.82
C GLU A 98 19.30 -5.02 -14.95
N ASN A 99 20.14 -4.28 -14.20
CA ASN A 99 21.20 -4.84 -13.36
C ASN A 99 20.73 -4.98 -11.91
N ARG A 100 19.81 -5.88 -11.66
CA ARG A 100 19.31 -6.19 -10.31
C ARG A 100 20.22 -7.23 -9.63
N ARG A 101 20.30 -7.14 -8.30
CA ARG A 101 20.89 -8.23 -7.51
C ARG A 101 20.04 -9.50 -7.67
N SER A 102 20.66 -10.65 -7.45
CA SER A 102 20.02 -11.94 -7.74
C SER A 102 19.05 -12.43 -6.68
N GLU A 103 19.03 -11.83 -5.49
CA GLU A 103 18.16 -12.28 -4.40
C GLU A 103 16.69 -11.92 -4.62
N ILE A 104 15.81 -12.80 -4.16
CA ILE A 104 14.36 -12.56 -4.04
C ILE A 104 14.10 -11.99 -2.65
N MET A 105 13.36 -10.89 -2.57
CA MET A 105 12.96 -10.28 -1.30
C MET A 105 11.51 -10.66 -0.96
N ILE A 106 11.29 -11.25 0.20
CA ILE A 106 9.95 -11.40 0.79
C ILE A 106 9.75 -10.25 1.79
N ALA A 107 8.87 -9.30 1.46
CA ALA A 107 8.51 -8.21 2.35
C ALA A 107 7.22 -8.53 3.09
N THR A 108 7.30 -8.69 4.41
CA THR A 108 6.13 -9.00 5.23
C THR A 108 5.31 -7.74 5.54
N GLN A 109 4.15 -7.90 6.13
CA GLN A 109 3.32 -6.80 6.56
C GLN A 109 2.93 -6.91 8.05
N HIS A 110 2.25 -5.91 8.56
CA HIS A 110 1.85 -5.89 9.97
C HIS A 110 0.70 -6.87 10.23
N GLN A 111 0.88 -7.82 11.16
CA GLN A 111 -0.10 -8.90 11.44
C GLN A 111 -1.44 -8.40 11.99
N ARG A 112 -1.48 -7.19 12.59
CA ARG A 112 -2.71 -6.59 13.11
C ARG A 112 -3.38 -5.61 12.15
N SER A 113 -2.99 -5.64 10.87
CA SER A 113 -3.66 -4.85 9.84
C SER A 113 -4.95 -5.53 9.38
N LEU A 114 -5.98 -4.75 9.08
CA LEU A 114 -7.18 -5.23 8.36
C LEU A 114 -6.82 -6.09 7.14
N GLN A 115 -5.77 -5.69 6.42
CA GLN A 115 -5.31 -6.40 5.24
C GLN A 115 -4.77 -7.80 5.53
N TRP A 116 -4.60 -8.18 6.80
CA TRP A 116 -4.12 -9.48 7.23
C TRP A 116 -5.19 -10.31 7.95
N GLN A 117 -6.41 -9.80 8.10
CA GLN A 117 -7.49 -10.54 8.74
C GLN A 117 -7.83 -11.82 7.97
N GLY A 118 -7.99 -12.92 8.70
CA GLY A 118 -8.29 -14.23 8.11
C GLY A 118 -7.08 -14.92 7.45
N GLN A 119 -5.90 -14.31 7.47
CA GLN A 119 -4.66 -14.90 6.96
C GLN A 119 -3.96 -15.76 8.03
N PRO A 120 -3.10 -16.71 7.64
CA PRO A 120 -2.29 -17.50 8.57
C PRO A 120 -1.34 -16.61 9.38
N THR A 121 -0.61 -17.17 10.33
CA THR A 121 0.44 -16.40 11.01
C THR A 121 1.47 -15.91 9.98
N MET A 122 2.11 -14.78 10.25
CA MET A 122 3.13 -14.23 9.33
C MET A 122 4.29 -15.21 9.13
N VAL A 123 4.63 -15.98 10.15
CA VAL A 123 5.66 -17.03 10.06
C VAL A 123 5.23 -18.15 9.11
N ASP A 124 4.01 -18.66 9.23
CA ASP A 124 3.48 -19.71 8.36
C ASP A 124 3.35 -19.23 6.91
N TRP A 125 2.93 -17.97 6.73
CA TRP A 125 2.86 -17.37 5.40
C TRP A 125 4.26 -17.28 4.75
N VAL A 126 5.28 -16.87 5.50
CA VAL A 126 6.66 -16.83 4.99
C VAL A 126 7.15 -18.22 4.64
N HIS A 127 6.92 -19.23 5.49
CA HIS A 127 7.27 -20.62 5.19
C HIS A 127 6.61 -21.13 3.90
N THR A 128 5.30 -20.90 3.77
CA THR A 128 4.55 -21.26 2.56
C THR A 128 5.10 -20.54 1.33
N THR A 129 5.38 -19.24 1.44
CA THR A 129 5.93 -18.42 0.36
C THR A 129 7.33 -18.91 -0.06
N VAL A 130 8.20 -19.22 0.90
CA VAL A 130 9.53 -19.79 0.62
C VAL A 130 9.39 -21.11 -0.12
N ASN A 131 8.53 -22.02 0.35
CA ASN A 131 8.31 -23.30 -0.29
C ASN A 131 7.76 -23.14 -1.73
N GLN A 132 6.89 -22.16 -1.95
CA GLN A 132 6.37 -21.86 -3.28
C GLN A 132 7.46 -21.29 -4.20
N ILE A 133 8.30 -20.40 -3.73
CA ILE A 133 9.45 -19.88 -4.48
C ILE A 133 10.38 -21.00 -4.87
N ARG A 134 10.67 -21.93 -3.95
CA ARG A 134 11.60 -23.06 -4.17
C ARG A 134 11.12 -24.08 -5.20
N GLN A 135 9.86 -24.06 -5.59
CA GLN A 135 9.38 -24.87 -6.72
C GLN A 135 9.89 -24.36 -8.07
N TYR A 136 10.30 -23.07 -8.15
CA TYR A 136 10.64 -22.42 -9.41
C TYR A 136 11.99 -21.71 -9.41
N SER A 137 12.65 -21.54 -8.25
CA SER A 137 13.90 -20.80 -8.15
C SER A 137 14.77 -21.22 -6.94
N ASP A 138 16.07 -21.36 -7.20
CA ASP A 138 17.09 -21.60 -6.18
C ASP A 138 17.79 -20.31 -5.72
N ARG A 139 17.31 -19.15 -6.16
CA ARG A 139 17.90 -17.85 -5.79
C ARG A 139 17.89 -17.65 -4.28
N LYS A 140 18.86 -16.90 -3.79
CA LYS A 140 18.92 -16.47 -2.40
C LYS A 140 17.62 -15.74 -2.04
N ILE A 141 17.07 -16.07 -0.87
CA ILE A 141 15.88 -15.41 -0.34
C ILE A 141 16.27 -14.54 0.84
N MET A 142 15.81 -13.29 0.82
CA MET A 142 15.89 -12.36 1.93
C MET A 142 14.49 -12.02 2.42
N VAL A 143 14.20 -12.24 3.69
CA VAL A 143 12.97 -11.78 4.32
C VAL A 143 13.20 -10.42 4.97
N ARG A 144 12.33 -9.48 4.66
CA ARG A 144 12.23 -8.16 5.30
C ARG A 144 11.00 -8.10 6.17
N PRO A 145 11.11 -8.37 7.48
CA PRO A 145 10.00 -8.22 8.42
C PRO A 145 9.49 -6.79 8.46
N HIS A 146 8.20 -6.64 8.72
CA HIS A 146 7.62 -5.32 8.97
C HIS A 146 8.27 -4.72 10.24
N PRO A 147 8.82 -3.50 10.21
CA PRO A 147 9.64 -2.96 11.31
C PRO A 147 8.89 -2.87 12.65
N ARG A 148 7.56 -2.68 12.62
CA ARG A 148 6.72 -2.64 13.83
C ARG A 148 6.02 -3.96 14.14
N SER A 149 6.28 -5.01 13.37
CA SER A 149 5.75 -6.37 13.57
C SER A 149 6.83 -7.38 13.20
N PRO A 150 8.00 -7.33 13.89
CA PRO A 150 9.10 -8.24 13.62
C PRO A 150 8.67 -9.68 13.89
N ILE A 151 9.27 -10.60 13.15
CA ILE A 151 9.07 -12.05 13.30
C ILE A 151 10.43 -12.73 13.44
N SER A 152 10.46 -13.83 14.19
CA SER A 152 11.62 -14.71 14.26
C SER A 152 11.44 -15.85 13.26
N LEU A 153 12.43 -16.07 12.42
CA LEU A 153 12.45 -17.11 11.39
C LEU A 153 13.71 -17.94 11.53
N ASN A 154 13.56 -19.24 11.37
CA ASN A 154 14.67 -20.16 11.25
C ASN A 154 14.39 -21.08 10.04
N ILE A 155 14.69 -20.58 8.84
CA ILE A 155 14.50 -21.32 7.59
C ILE A 155 15.89 -21.48 6.94
N PRO A 156 16.36 -22.70 6.69
CA PRO A 156 17.65 -22.91 6.05
C PRO A 156 17.77 -22.16 4.71
N GLY A 157 18.86 -21.45 4.49
CA GLY A 157 19.11 -20.71 3.25
C GLY A 157 18.28 -19.44 3.06
N VAL A 158 17.62 -18.96 4.12
CA VAL A 158 16.88 -17.69 4.13
C VAL A 158 17.55 -16.70 5.07
N GLU A 159 17.85 -15.53 4.58
CA GLU A 159 18.36 -14.41 5.40
C GLU A 159 17.22 -13.53 5.88
N VAL A 160 17.39 -12.93 7.06
CA VAL A 160 16.43 -11.99 7.64
C VAL A 160 17.13 -10.65 7.86
N GLY A 161 16.55 -9.58 7.31
CA GLY A 161 17.09 -8.23 7.47
C GLY A 161 15.99 -7.24 7.86
N LEU A 162 16.04 -6.69 9.07
CA LEU A 162 15.08 -5.71 9.55
C LEU A 162 15.38 -4.32 8.96
N PRO A 163 14.42 -3.67 8.27
CA PRO A 163 14.60 -2.31 7.80
C PRO A 163 14.77 -1.32 8.97
N ARG A 164 15.58 -0.29 8.76
CA ARG A 164 15.77 0.79 9.73
C ARG A 164 14.96 2.00 9.30
N GLN A 165 14.41 2.71 10.26
CA GLN A 165 13.74 3.98 9.97
C GLN A 165 14.77 5.02 9.51
N ILE A 166 14.44 5.75 8.45
CA ILE A 166 15.25 6.87 7.98
C ILE A 166 15.09 8.03 8.96
N VAL A 167 16.23 8.51 9.47
CA VAL A 167 16.25 9.62 10.44
C VAL A 167 15.63 10.87 9.84
N GLY A 168 14.70 11.49 10.55
CA GLY A 168 14.02 12.71 10.11
C GLY A 168 12.90 12.49 9.08
N SER A 169 12.64 11.26 8.66
CA SER A 169 11.52 10.95 7.78
C SER A 169 10.22 10.73 8.54
N TYR A 170 9.09 10.96 7.86
CA TYR A 170 7.80 10.52 8.35
C TYR A 170 7.57 9.05 8.02
N ASP A 171 7.89 8.16 8.97
CA ASP A 171 7.58 6.72 8.87
C ASP A 171 8.12 6.04 7.59
N ASP A 172 9.30 6.45 7.13
CA ASP A 172 9.97 5.86 5.98
C ASP A 172 11.17 5.00 6.41
N PHE A 173 11.52 4.01 5.59
CA PHE A 173 12.48 2.97 5.94
C PHE A 173 13.50 2.76 4.82
N ASP A 174 14.73 2.40 5.18
CA ASP A 174 15.86 2.16 4.29
C ASP A 174 15.75 0.82 3.53
N ILE A 175 14.67 0.61 2.80
CA ILE A 175 14.49 -0.61 2.02
C ILE A 175 15.08 -0.40 0.63
N ASP A 176 16.12 -1.15 0.31
CA ASP A 176 16.66 -1.18 -1.04
C ASP A 176 15.94 -2.23 -1.89
N TYR A 177 15.12 -1.75 -2.84
CA TYR A 177 14.40 -2.60 -3.79
C TYR A 177 15.26 -3.03 -5.01
N ASN A 178 16.58 -2.88 -4.97
CA ASN A 178 17.46 -3.39 -6.02
C ASN A 178 17.69 -4.90 -5.88
N CYS A 179 16.65 -5.69 -6.02
CA CYS A 179 16.65 -7.15 -5.93
C CYS A 179 16.02 -7.76 -7.19
N HIS A 180 16.10 -9.08 -7.35
CA HIS A 180 15.55 -9.77 -8.50
C HIS A 180 14.03 -9.59 -8.63
N CYS A 181 13.33 -9.82 -7.52
CA CYS A 181 11.89 -9.68 -7.40
C CYS A 181 11.49 -9.42 -5.95
N VAL A 182 10.40 -8.68 -5.73
CA VAL A 182 9.79 -8.52 -4.41
C VAL A 182 8.51 -9.34 -4.34
N VAL A 183 8.43 -10.24 -3.36
CA VAL A 183 7.23 -10.98 -3.01
C VAL A 183 6.60 -10.35 -1.78
N ASN A 184 5.32 -10.02 -1.87
CA ASN A 184 4.57 -9.34 -0.81
C ASN A 184 3.11 -9.79 -0.87
N HIS A 185 2.35 -9.68 0.24
CA HIS A 185 0.91 -9.91 0.13
C HIS A 185 0.25 -8.68 -0.53
N ASN A 186 -0.14 -7.66 0.23
CA ASN A 186 -0.83 -6.50 -0.36
C ASN A 186 -0.46 -5.14 0.27
N SER A 187 0.71 -5.04 0.89
CA SER A 187 1.19 -3.81 1.52
C SER A 187 2.10 -2.96 0.64
N GLY A 188 2.53 -1.81 1.14
CA GLY A 188 3.32 -0.81 0.43
C GLY A 188 4.59 -1.29 -0.29
N PRO A 189 5.37 -2.26 0.23
CA PRO A 189 6.61 -2.72 -0.42
C PRO A 189 6.46 -3.16 -1.88
N ALA A 190 5.37 -3.86 -2.26
CA ALA A 190 5.14 -4.22 -3.66
C ALA A 190 4.94 -2.98 -4.53
N VAL A 191 4.17 -2.00 -4.05
CA VAL A 191 3.93 -0.74 -4.76
C VAL A 191 5.24 0.04 -4.93
N GLN A 192 6.03 0.16 -3.86
CA GLN A 192 7.32 0.84 -3.89
C GLN A 192 8.32 0.16 -4.83
N ALA A 193 8.43 -1.16 -4.75
CA ALA A 193 9.31 -1.94 -5.65
C ALA A 193 8.93 -1.70 -7.13
N ALA A 194 7.64 -1.76 -7.44
CA ALA A 194 7.15 -1.52 -8.79
C ALA A 194 7.43 -0.09 -9.26
N ILE A 195 7.22 0.93 -8.42
CA ILE A 195 7.59 2.33 -8.74
C ILE A 195 9.08 2.44 -9.04
N HIS A 196 9.94 1.74 -8.27
CA HIS A 196 11.40 1.78 -8.44
C HIS A 196 11.93 0.89 -9.57
N GLY A 197 11.08 0.22 -10.33
CA GLY A 197 11.48 -0.57 -11.49
C GLY A 197 11.89 -2.02 -11.17
N THR A 198 11.47 -2.56 -10.03
CA THR A 198 11.72 -3.95 -9.62
C THR A 198 10.45 -4.78 -9.80
N PRO A 199 10.53 -5.98 -10.42
CA PRO A 199 9.41 -6.90 -10.53
C PRO A 199 8.79 -7.26 -9.18
N VAL A 200 7.48 -7.51 -9.19
CA VAL A 200 6.73 -7.85 -7.99
C VAL A 200 5.84 -9.07 -8.21
N ILE A 201 5.67 -9.86 -7.16
CA ILE A 201 4.66 -10.90 -7.05
C ILE A 201 3.87 -10.60 -5.78
N CYS A 202 2.59 -10.33 -5.94
CA CYS A 202 1.73 -9.98 -4.82
C CYS A 202 0.30 -10.47 -5.02
N ASP A 203 -0.47 -10.43 -3.94
CA ASP A 203 -1.90 -10.76 -4.00
C ASP A 203 -2.66 -9.79 -4.92
N SER A 204 -3.71 -10.28 -5.54
CA SER A 204 -4.56 -9.52 -6.46
C SER A 204 -5.22 -8.31 -5.80
N SER A 205 -5.38 -8.31 -4.49
CA SER A 205 -5.89 -7.16 -3.72
C SER A 205 -4.86 -6.05 -3.52
N SER A 206 -3.57 -6.30 -3.76
CA SER A 206 -2.54 -5.25 -3.70
C SER A 206 -2.80 -4.15 -4.72
N LEU A 207 -2.47 -2.90 -4.40
CA LEU A 207 -2.45 -1.82 -5.40
C LEU A 207 -1.50 -2.11 -6.56
N ALA A 208 -0.48 -2.97 -6.36
CA ALA A 208 0.39 -3.47 -7.42
C ALA A 208 -0.12 -4.76 -8.09
N GLY A 209 -1.29 -5.29 -7.70
CA GLY A 209 -1.81 -6.56 -8.19
C GLY A 209 -2.07 -6.59 -9.71
N GLU A 210 -2.36 -5.43 -10.33
CA GLU A 210 -2.57 -5.30 -11.78
C GLU A 210 -1.29 -5.60 -12.59
N ILE A 211 -0.14 -5.32 -12.01
CA ILE A 211 1.18 -5.47 -12.64
C ILE A 211 2.01 -6.59 -12.00
N SER A 212 1.38 -7.43 -11.18
CA SER A 212 2.02 -8.56 -10.51
C SER A 212 2.36 -9.68 -11.48
N GLY A 213 3.59 -10.21 -11.37
CA GLY A 213 3.96 -11.48 -11.97
C GLY A 213 3.36 -12.68 -11.24
N LYS A 214 3.74 -13.89 -11.67
CA LYS A 214 3.37 -15.17 -11.07
C LYS A 214 4.59 -15.88 -10.50
N PHE A 215 4.39 -16.79 -9.57
CA PHE A 215 5.48 -17.59 -9.01
C PHE A 215 6.17 -18.48 -10.06
N GLU A 216 5.41 -19.00 -11.01
CA GLU A 216 5.92 -19.83 -12.10
C GLU A 216 6.97 -19.09 -12.96
N ASP A 217 6.83 -17.77 -13.06
CA ASP A 217 7.72 -16.91 -13.85
C ASP A 217 8.82 -16.25 -13.02
N ILE A 218 8.95 -16.59 -11.72
CA ILE A 218 9.82 -15.86 -10.78
C ILE A 218 11.29 -15.87 -11.20
N GLU A 219 11.77 -16.92 -11.86
CA GLU A 219 13.17 -17.03 -12.30
C GLU A 219 13.50 -16.00 -13.40
N THR A 220 12.55 -15.63 -14.20
CA THR A 220 12.66 -14.64 -15.27
C THR A 220 11.81 -13.40 -15.02
N ALA A 221 11.52 -13.10 -13.75
CA ALA A 221 10.60 -12.06 -13.35
C ALA A 221 10.78 -10.74 -14.11
N LYS A 222 9.71 -10.27 -14.71
CA LYS A 222 9.65 -9.04 -15.52
C LYS A 222 8.57 -8.11 -15.01
N LEU A 223 8.76 -6.82 -15.22
CA LEU A 223 7.69 -5.83 -15.06
C LEU A 223 7.02 -5.59 -16.41
N PRO A 224 5.68 -5.58 -16.45
CA PRO A 224 4.95 -5.09 -17.61
C PRO A 224 5.09 -3.57 -17.75
N ASP A 225 4.47 -3.01 -18.79
CA ASP A 225 4.23 -1.57 -18.83
C ASP A 225 3.40 -1.13 -17.59
N ARG A 226 3.77 0.01 -17.00
CA ARG A 226 3.24 0.50 -15.72
C ARG A 226 2.74 1.94 -15.81
N GLU A 227 2.74 2.58 -16.96
CA GLU A 227 2.40 3.99 -17.06
C GLU A 227 0.95 4.25 -16.66
N ASP A 228 0.02 3.49 -17.21
CA ASP A 228 -1.40 3.58 -16.85
C ASP A 228 -1.65 3.22 -15.37
N TRP A 229 -1.01 2.18 -14.90
CA TRP A 229 -1.07 1.80 -13.49
C TRP A 229 -0.56 2.92 -12.59
N PHE A 230 0.55 3.54 -12.94
CA PHE A 230 1.15 4.61 -12.13
C PHE A 230 0.29 5.87 -12.13
N LEU A 231 -0.32 6.21 -13.26
CA LEU A 231 -1.28 7.30 -13.34
C LEU A 231 -2.51 7.05 -12.44
N LYS A 232 -3.08 5.84 -12.48
CA LYS A 232 -4.17 5.44 -11.57
C LYS A 232 -3.74 5.53 -10.11
N LEU A 233 -2.55 5.02 -9.77
CA LEU A 233 -1.98 5.10 -8.42
C LEU A 233 -1.85 6.55 -7.94
N CYS A 234 -1.41 7.47 -8.80
CA CYS A 234 -1.32 8.90 -8.48
C CYS A 234 -2.69 9.53 -8.13
N HIS A 235 -3.80 8.93 -8.53
CA HIS A 235 -5.15 9.36 -8.19
C HIS A 235 -5.72 8.69 -6.94
N THR A 236 -4.93 7.88 -6.25
CA THR A 236 -5.31 7.33 -4.93
C THR A 236 -4.82 8.20 -3.78
N GLU A 237 -3.89 9.13 -4.03
CA GLU A 237 -3.18 9.89 -3.01
C GLU A 237 -3.24 11.40 -3.27
N TRP A 238 -3.34 12.17 -2.19
CA TRP A 238 -3.61 13.59 -2.20
C TRP A 238 -2.73 14.33 -1.20
N THR A 239 -2.27 15.52 -1.56
CA THR A 239 -1.60 16.43 -0.63
C THR A 239 -2.61 16.99 0.39
N VAL A 240 -2.10 17.50 1.52
CA VAL A 240 -2.94 18.14 2.55
C VAL A 240 -3.75 19.30 1.95
N SER A 241 -3.15 20.08 1.04
CA SER A 241 -3.83 21.17 0.35
C SER A 241 -5.00 20.70 -0.53
N GLU A 242 -4.82 19.63 -1.28
CA GLU A 242 -5.88 19.05 -2.12
C GLU A 242 -7.02 18.46 -1.29
N ILE A 243 -6.68 17.87 -0.14
CA ILE A 243 -7.67 17.39 0.83
C ILE A 243 -8.48 18.54 1.40
N ALA A 244 -7.82 19.65 1.77
CA ALA A 244 -8.49 20.87 2.26
C ALA A 244 -9.39 21.54 1.20
N GLN A 245 -9.11 21.32 -0.08
CA GLN A 245 -9.95 21.76 -1.20
C GLN A 245 -11.09 20.79 -1.53
N GLY A 246 -11.19 19.66 -0.82
CA GLY A 246 -12.21 18.64 -1.00
C GLY A 246 -12.04 17.78 -2.27
N ILE A 247 -10.88 17.84 -2.95
CA ILE A 247 -10.66 17.13 -4.22
C ILE A 247 -10.90 15.62 -4.12
N PRO A 248 -10.33 14.89 -3.14
CA PRO A 248 -10.62 13.45 -3.01
C PRO A 248 -12.09 13.18 -2.74
N MET A 249 -12.76 14.04 -1.98
CA MET A 249 -14.18 13.85 -1.65
C MET A 249 -15.07 14.04 -2.87
N LYS A 250 -14.82 15.03 -3.73
CA LYS A 250 -15.54 15.19 -5.00
C LYS A 250 -15.53 13.92 -5.84
N ARG A 251 -14.42 13.16 -5.79
CA ARG A 251 -14.26 11.90 -6.52
C ARG A 251 -14.95 10.71 -5.84
N LEU A 252 -15.07 10.73 -4.51
CA LEU A 252 -15.69 9.65 -3.74
C LEU A 252 -17.20 9.80 -3.61
N MET A 253 -17.74 11.02 -3.53
CA MET A 253 -19.17 11.29 -3.30
C MET A 253 -20.10 10.55 -4.28
N PRO A 254 -19.84 10.51 -5.61
CA PRO A 254 -20.67 9.76 -6.55
C PRO A 254 -20.70 8.25 -6.33
N LEU A 255 -19.81 7.72 -5.49
CA LEU A 255 -19.72 6.29 -5.16
C LEU A 255 -20.37 5.97 -3.80
N ILE A 256 -20.81 7.00 -3.09
CA ILE A 256 -21.46 6.89 -1.77
C ILE A 256 -22.98 6.96 -1.92
N TYR A 257 -23.46 7.78 -2.82
CA TYR A 257 -24.86 8.02 -3.15
C TYR A 257 -25.13 7.52 -4.59
#